data_63cdf45af8749696de2d0ca124bbb3e5
#
_entry.id   63cdf45af8749696de2d0ca124bbb3e5
#
_cell.length_a   1.000
_cell.length_b   1.000
_cell.length_c   1.000
_cell.angle_alpha   90.00
_cell.angle_beta   90.00
_cell.angle_gamma   90.00
#
_symmetry.space_group_name_H-M   'P 1'
#
loop_
_entity.id
_entity.type
_entity.pdbx_description
1 polymer ?
#
loop_
_entity_poly.entity_id
_entity_poly.type
_entity_poly.pdbx_seq_one_letter_code
_entity_poly.pdbx_strand_id
1 'polypeptide(L)'
;MHKMQHVTEQELDILHYFYEHRRGHVRQVKKAVKLSEHTLLKYLDSLEKRKMVTFKREGNLKIYEVNLEKAFVKVFFSYFDLERLEILEYRRAKAVKMFAEEVKKIKLPYFILLFGSTAKGNYNAKSDIDIIVIFDVLEKNLNLKIDRIKKNILAETAITVNPIVMRLDEFLKEIKNKQNYALL
;
A
#
# COMPACT_ATOMS: atom_id res chain seq x y z
N MET A 1 27.92 7.09 -18.37
CA MET A 1 27.63 7.50 -16.95
C MET A 1 26.12 7.64 -16.80
N HIS A 2 25.46 6.67 -16.17
CA HIS A 2 24.05 6.79 -15.84
C HIS A 2 23.89 7.83 -14.73
N LYS A 3 23.38 9.03 -15.05
CA LYS A 3 22.94 9.97 -14.02
C LYS A 3 21.80 9.31 -13.25
N MET A 4 22.05 8.95 -11.99
CA MET A 4 20.99 8.61 -11.06
C MET A 4 19.96 9.75 -11.09
N GLN A 5 18.73 9.46 -11.46
CA GLN A 5 17.65 10.46 -11.48
C GLN A 5 17.31 10.78 -10.02
N HIS A 6 17.86 11.88 -9.52
CA HIS A 6 17.51 12.38 -8.20
C HIS A 6 16.03 12.80 -8.20
N VAL A 7 15.27 12.30 -7.26
CA VAL A 7 13.93 12.78 -6.94
C VAL A 7 14.10 13.79 -5.81
N THR A 8 13.55 14.98 -5.98
CA THR A 8 13.57 16.01 -4.94
C THR A 8 12.54 15.71 -3.87
N GLU A 9 12.67 16.34 -2.70
CA GLU A 9 11.71 16.23 -1.61
C GLU A 9 10.28 16.61 -2.07
N GLN A 10 10.15 17.69 -2.83
CA GLN A 10 8.83 18.12 -3.36
C GLN A 10 8.25 17.14 -4.38
N GLU A 11 9.08 16.50 -5.19
CA GLU A 11 8.64 15.43 -6.08
C GLU A 11 8.23 14.18 -5.31
N LEU A 12 8.89 13.89 -4.17
CA LEU A 12 8.52 12.80 -3.28
C LEU A 12 7.16 13.07 -2.63
N ASP A 13 6.89 14.29 -2.16
CA ASP A 13 5.58 14.69 -1.63
C ASP A 13 4.47 14.52 -2.68
N ILE A 14 4.74 14.88 -3.94
CA ILE A 14 3.79 14.70 -5.03
C ILE A 14 3.57 13.19 -5.31
N LEU A 15 4.61 12.38 -5.30
CA LEU A 15 4.50 10.93 -5.45
C LEU A 15 3.74 10.30 -4.28
N HIS A 16 3.93 10.82 -3.04
CA HIS A 16 3.17 10.38 -1.87
C HIS A 16 1.67 10.69 -2.00
N TYR A 17 1.32 11.88 -2.51
CA TYR A 17 -0.07 12.17 -2.86
C TYR A 17 -0.64 11.12 -3.83
N PHE A 18 0.09 10.77 -4.89
CA PHE A 18 -0.34 9.75 -5.84
C PHE A 18 -0.30 8.32 -5.29
N TYR A 19 0.53 8.06 -4.29
CA TYR A 19 0.48 6.80 -3.55
C TYR A 19 -0.87 6.62 -2.85
N GLU A 20 -1.42 7.68 -2.26
CA GLU A 20 -2.70 7.64 -1.55
C GLU A 20 -3.91 7.69 -2.50
N HIS A 21 -3.84 8.48 -3.58
CA HIS A 21 -5.00 8.86 -4.36
C HIS A 21 -5.00 8.33 -5.80
N ARG A 22 -3.89 7.77 -6.26
CA ARG A 22 -3.65 7.24 -7.62
C ARG A 22 -3.75 8.29 -8.72
N ARG A 23 -4.70 9.21 -8.67
CA ARG A 23 -4.96 10.27 -9.65
C ARG A 23 -5.41 11.57 -8.98
N GLY A 24 -5.27 12.69 -9.69
CA GLY A 24 -5.77 13.97 -9.22
C GLY A 24 -5.53 15.10 -10.21
N HIS A 25 -6.35 16.14 -10.14
CA HIS A 25 -6.12 17.38 -10.88
C HIS A 25 -5.21 18.34 -10.07
N VAL A 26 -4.63 19.31 -10.75
CA VAL A 26 -3.63 20.25 -10.18
C VAL A 26 -4.08 20.86 -8.84
N ARG A 27 -5.35 21.28 -8.70
CA ARG A 27 -5.86 21.90 -7.46
C ARG A 27 -5.87 20.93 -6.28
N GLN A 28 -6.19 19.64 -6.53
CA GLN A 28 -6.19 18.61 -5.47
C GLN A 28 -4.76 18.36 -5.00
N VAL A 29 -3.83 18.12 -5.92
CA VAL A 29 -2.42 17.90 -5.60
C VAL A 29 -1.85 19.12 -4.87
N LYS A 30 -2.10 20.35 -5.37
CA LYS A 30 -1.66 21.60 -4.75
C LYS A 30 -2.10 21.73 -3.28
N LYS A 31 -3.36 21.38 -3.01
CA LYS A 31 -3.91 21.45 -1.64
C LYS A 31 -3.18 20.49 -0.68
N ALA A 32 -2.79 19.32 -1.17
CA ALA A 32 -2.11 18.31 -0.36
C ALA A 32 -0.64 18.67 -0.11
N VAL A 33 0.11 19.06 -1.16
CA VAL A 33 1.57 19.28 -1.08
C VAL A 33 1.97 20.70 -0.70
N LYS A 34 1.01 21.63 -0.48
CA LYS A 34 1.22 23.02 -0.05
C LYS A 34 2.22 23.82 -0.91
N LEU A 35 2.30 23.53 -2.21
CA LEU A 35 3.13 24.23 -3.17
C LEU A 35 2.35 25.33 -3.91
N SER A 36 3.06 26.34 -4.46
CA SER A 36 2.45 27.25 -5.43
C SER A 36 2.10 26.50 -6.70
N GLU A 37 1.08 26.97 -7.43
CA GLU A 37 0.64 26.30 -8.66
C GLU A 37 1.75 26.24 -9.71
N HIS A 38 2.50 27.31 -9.87
CA HIS A 38 3.64 27.36 -10.79
C HIS A 38 4.72 26.33 -10.43
N THR A 39 5.08 26.24 -9.15
CA THR A 39 6.07 25.28 -8.65
C THR A 39 5.57 23.84 -8.82
N LEU A 40 4.31 23.57 -8.49
CA LEU A 40 3.71 22.25 -8.68
C LEU A 40 3.72 21.80 -10.14
N LEU A 41 3.33 22.69 -11.06
CA LEU A 41 3.34 22.37 -12.49
C LEU A 41 4.74 22.05 -13.02
N LYS A 42 5.75 22.76 -12.53
CA LYS A 42 7.17 22.47 -12.85
C LYS A 42 7.58 21.05 -12.41
N TYR A 43 7.20 20.63 -11.21
CA TYR A 43 7.51 19.30 -10.72
C TYR A 43 6.69 18.21 -11.42
N LEU A 44 5.41 18.47 -11.67
CA LEU A 44 4.56 17.53 -12.45
C LEU A 44 5.11 17.33 -13.87
N ASP A 45 5.57 18.39 -14.55
CA ASP A 45 6.23 18.30 -15.85
C ASP A 45 7.55 17.47 -15.76
N SER A 46 8.33 17.66 -14.70
CA SER A 46 9.53 16.86 -14.44
C SER A 46 9.22 15.37 -14.25
N LEU A 47 8.20 15.05 -13.44
CA LEU A 47 7.75 13.68 -13.21
C LEU A 47 7.15 13.04 -14.48
N GLU A 48 6.44 13.83 -15.29
CA GLU A 48 5.87 13.39 -16.57
C GLU A 48 6.97 13.07 -17.60
N LYS A 49 7.98 13.94 -17.76
CA LYS A 49 9.15 13.69 -18.62
C LYS A 49 9.87 12.40 -18.26
N ARG A 50 9.91 12.06 -16.97
CA ARG A 50 10.47 10.78 -16.47
C ARG A 50 9.49 9.62 -16.54
N LYS A 51 8.28 9.83 -17.04
CA LYS A 51 7.21 8.85 -17.14
C LYS A 51 6.78 8.25 -15.80
N MET A 52 6.96 8.99 -14.70
CA MET A 52 6.49 8.60 -13.36
C MET A 52 5.01 8.91 -13.15
N VAL A 53 4.55 9.98 -13.78
CA VAL A 53 3.14 10.31 -13.92
C VAL A 53 2.80 10.48 -15.39
N THR A 54 1.53 10.33 -15.72
CA THR A 54 0.93 10.65 -17.03
C THR A 54 -0.22 11.62 -16.82
N PHE A 55 -0.74 12.25 -17.88
CA PHE A 55 -1.96 13.01 -17.74
C PHE A 55 -2.95 12.71 -18.86
N LYS A 56 -4.22 12.92 -18.55
CA LYS A 56 -5.33 12.94 -19.52
C LYS A 56 -6.13 14.22 -19.33
N ARG A 57 -6.81 14.67 -20.37
CA ARG A 57 -7.76 15.76 -20.27
C ARG A 57 -9.16 15.20 -20.07
N GLU A 58 -9.86 15.66 -19.04
CA GLU A 58 -11.27 15.39 -18.78
C GLU A 58 -12.01 16.74 -18.76
N GLY A 59 -12.67 17.06 -19.88
CA GLY A 59 -13.18 18.41 -20.12
C GLY A 59 -12.05 19.45 -20.11
N ASN A 60 -12.19 20.47 -19.30
CA ASN A 60 -11.18 21.53 -19.13
C ASN A 60 -10.11 21.20 -18.05
N LEU A 61 -10.18 20.03 -17.42
CA LEU A 61 -9.24 19.65 -16.37
C LEU A 61 -8.12 18.75 -16.92
N LYS A 62 -6.90 19.03 -16.49
CA LYS A 62 -5.75 18.14 -16.67
C LYS A 62 -5.66 17.24 -15.43
N ILE A 63 -5.96 15.96 -15.62
CA ILE A 63 -5.91 14.94 -14.58
C ILE A 63 -4.60 14.18 -14.70
N TYR A 64 -3.79 14.23 -13.67
CA TYR A 64 -2.57 13.45 -13.55
C TYR A 64 -2.86 12.10 -12.91
N GLU A 65 -2.15 11.09 -13.37
CA GLU A 65 -2.28 9.71 -12.91
C GLU A 65 -0.88 9.11 -12.76
N VAL A 66 -0.64 8.38 -11.67
CA VAL A 66 0.65 7.74 -11.45
C VAL A 66 0.84 6.56 -12.41
N ASN A 67 2.05 6.43 -12.94
CA ASN A 67 2.42 5.31 -13.81
C ASN A 67 2.97 4.14 -12.98
N LEU A 68 2.11 3.19 -12.62
CA LEU A 68 2.46 2.01 -11.84
C LEU A 68 3.37 1.01 -12.58
N GLU A 69 3.52 1.13 -13.90
CA GLU A 69 4.45 0.29 -14.66
C GLU A 69 5.90 0.76 -14.55
N LYS A 70 6.10 2.00 -14.10
CA LYS A 70 7.45 2.55 -13.93
C LYS A 70 8.11 1.94 -12.69
N ALA A 71 9.26 1.25 -12.87
CA ALA A 71 9.97 0.58 -11.77
C ALA A 71 10.30 1.52 -10.59
N PHE A 72 10.75 2.75 -10.88
CA PHE A 72 11.04 3.74 -9.83
C PHE A 72 9.82 4.11 -8.99
N VAL A 73 8.63 4.19 -9.59
CA VAL A 73 7.39 4.44 -8.85
C VAL A 73 7.10 3.30 -7.88
N LYS A 74 7.28 2.05 -8.32
CA LYS A 74 7.11 0.87 -7.45
C LYS A 74 8.07 0.91 -6.25
N VAL A 75 9.32 1.31 -6.45
CA VAL A 75 10.31 1.45 -5.36
C VAL A 75 9.89 2.52 -4.35
N PHE A 76 9.44 3.70 -4.81
CA PHE A 76 8.95 4.74 -3.89
C PHE A 76 7.68 4.30 -3.16
N PHE A 77 6.77 3.61 -3.82
CA PHE A 77 5.56 3.11 -3.17
C PHE A 77 5.88 2.06 -2.11
N SER A 78 6.85 1.16 -2.38
CA SER A 78 7.34 0.23 -1.36
C SER A 78 8.02 0.94 -0.18
N TYR A 79 8.72 2.05 -0.42
CA TYR A 79 9.28 2.88 0.63
C TYR A 79 8.17 3.50 1.50
N PHE A 80 7.10 4.05 0.91
CA PHE A 80 5.96 4.59 1.65
C PHE A 80 5.21 3.50 2.45
N ASP A 81 5.13 2.28 1.92
CA ASP A 81 4.58 1.15 2.69
C ASP A 81 5.43 0.85 3.94
N LEU A 82 6.76 0.91 3.83
CA LEU A 82 7.66 0.73 4.98
C LEU A 82 7.53 1.87 6.00
N GLU A 83 7.49 3.13 5.56
CA GLU A 83 7.24 4.27 6.46
C GLU A 83 5.92 4.09 7.23
N ARG A 84 4.85 3.66 6.56
CA ARG A 84 3.57 3.36 7.23
C ARG A 84 3.69 2.30 8.31
N LEU A 85 4.50 1.27 8.10
CA LEU A 85 4.76 0.24 9.12
C LEU A 85 5.56 0.80 10.30
N GLU A 86 6.48 1.72 10.07
CA GLU A 86 7.32 2.32 11.12
C GLU A 86 6.53 3.28 12.02
N ILE A 87 5.52 3.99 11.48
CA ILE A 87 4.68 4.90 12.26
C ILE A 87 3.54 4.18 13.00
N LEU A 88 3.33 2.88 12.77
CA LEU A 88 2.36 2.12 13.55
C LEU A 88 2.76 2.09 15.03
N GLU A 89 1.75 2.08 15.88
CA GLU A 89 1.95 1.81 17.31
C GLU A 89 2.75 0.49 17.47
N TYR A 90 3.73 0.50 18.39
CA TYR A 90 4.73 -0.58 18.53
C TYR A 90 4.13 -1.99 18.57
N ARG A 91 3.04 -2.19 19.33
CA ARG A 91 2.40 -3.52 19.44
C ARG A 91 1.78 -3.96 18.13
N ARG A 92 1.21 -3.02 17.35
CA ARG A 92 0.65 -3.30 16.02
C ARG A 92 1.74 -3.63 15.02
N ALA A 93 2.81 -2.85 14.98
CA ALA A 93 3.97 -3.14 14.14
C ALA A 93 4.56 -4.52 14.48
N LYS A 94 4.69 -4.84 15.79
CA LYS A 94 5.14 -6.16 16.26
C LYS A 94 4.19 -7.26 15.77
N ALA A 95 2.87 -7.11 15.94
CA ALA A 95 1.88 -8.10 15.53
C ALA A 95 1.92 -8.38 14.01
N VAL A 96 2.02 -7.32 13.17
CA VAL A 96 2.15 -7.44 11.71
C VAL A 96 3.42 -8.19 11.33
N LYS A 97 4.57 -7.80 11.90
CA LYS A 97 5.86 -8.45 11.63
C LYS A 97 5.86 -9.92 12.05
N MET A 98 5.40 -10.22 13.25
CA MET A 98 5.27 -11.60 13.75
C MET A 98 4.38 -12.45 12.84
N PHE A 99 3.22 -11.91 12.43
CA PHE A 99 2.32 -12.63 11.54
C PHE A 99 3.01 -12.96 10.21
N ALA A 100 3.65 -11.97 9.60
CA ALA A 100 4.34 -12.16 8.32
C ALA A 100 5.49 -13.18 8.42
N GLU A 101 6.26 -13.15 9.49
CA GLU A 101 7.37 -14.09 9.72
C GLU A 101 6.87 -15.52 9.95
N GLU A 102 5.86 -15.71 10.78
CA GLU A 102 5.32 -17.05 11.10
C GLU A 102 4.60 -17.67 9.88
N VAL A 103 3.88 -16.87 9.10
CA VAL A 103 3.25 -17.34 7.85
C VAL A 103 4.32 -17.82 6.85
N LYS A 104 5.41 -17.09 6.68
CA LYS A 104 6.53 -17.49 5.79
C LYS A 104 7.18 -18.81 6.22
N LYS A 105 7.17 -19.16 7.50
CA LYS A 105 7.66 -20.46 7.99
C LYS A 105 6.76 -21.63 7.60
N ILE A 106 5.46 -21.38 7.42
CA ILE A 106 4.53 -22.42 6.96
C ILE A 106 4.73 -22.68 5.48
N LYS A 107 4.61 -21.63 4.68
CA LYS A 107 4.77 -21.62 3.23
C LYS A 107 5.02 -20.19 2.77
N LEU A 108 5.87 -19.99 1.77
CA LEU A 108 6.11 -18.67 1.20
C LEU A 108 4.85 -18.19 0.45
N PRO A 109 4.21 -17.10 0.88
CA PRO A 109 3.08 -16.54 0.16
C PRO A 109 3.54 -15.73 -1.06
N TYR A 110 2.67 -15.53 -2.04
CA TYR A 110 2.92 -14.55 -3.10
C TYR A 110 3.06 -13.15 -2.54
N PHE A 111 2.13 -12.78 -1.66
CA PHE A 111 2.20 -11.53 -0.91
C PHE A 111 1.31 -11.56 0.34
N ILE A 112 1.60 -10.65 1.24
CA ILE A 112 0.82 -10.36 2.44
C ILE A 112 0.44 -8.89 2.36
N LEU A 113 -0.86 -8.58 2.42
CA LEU A 113 -1.39 -7.23 2.36
C LEU A 113 -2.01 -6.84 3.69
N LEU A 114 -1.55 -5.74 4.26
CA LEU A 114 -2.22 -5.06 5.37
C LEU A 114 -3.33 -4.16 4.79
N PHE A 115 -4.55 -4.25 5.32
CA PHE A 115 -5.66 -3.42 4.87
C PHE A 115 -6.51 -2.93 6.05
N GLY A 116 -7.70 -2.37 5.77
CA GLY A 116 -8.61 -1.89 6.80
C GLY A 116 -8.12 -0.65 7.55
N SER A 117 -8.57 -0.49 8.79
CA SER A 117 -8.30 0.68 9.61
C SER A 117 -6.82 0.85 9.96
N THR A 118 -6.12 -0.26 10.20
CA THR A 118 -4.68 -0.25 10.52
C THR A 118 -3.86 0.26 9.34
N ALA A 119 -4.13 -0.18 8.12
CA ALA A 119 -3.45 0.32 6.94
C ALA A 119 -3.75 1.80 6.65
N LYS A 120 -4.96 2.25 6.95
CA LYS A 120 -5.39 3.65 6.78
C LYS A 120 -4.93 4.59 7.89
N GLY A 121 -4.37 4.07 8.98
CA GLY A 121 -3.95 4.87 10.15
C GLY A 121 -5.10 5.43 10.99
N ASN A 122 -6.35 4.97 10.79
CA ASN A 122 -7.53 5.45 11.50
C ASN A 122 -8.11 4.41 12.49
N TYR A 123 -7.24 3.55 13.02
CA TYR A 123 -7.58 2.54 14.01
C TYR A 123 -7.68 3.12 15.41
N ASN A 124 -8.35 2.40 16.30
CA ASN A 124 -8.37 2.63 17.74
C ASN A 124 -7.80 1.44 18.50
N ALA A 125 -7.69 1.53 19.83
CA ALA A 125 -7.09 0.49 20.68
C ALA A 125 -7.77 -0.89 20.58
N LYS A 126 -9.05 -0.93 20.19
CA LYS A 126 -9.83 -2.18 20.06
C LYS A 126 -9.90 -2.69 18.62
N SER A 127 -9.36 -1.95 17.66
CA SER A 127 -9.39 -2.36 16.24
C SER A 127 -8.50 -3.58 16.01
N ASP A 128 -9.01 -4.56 15.28
CA ASP A 128 -8.24 -5.70 14.79
C ASP A 128 -7.25 -5.27 13.70
N ILE A 129 -6.30 -6.13 13.39
CA ILE A 129 -5.42 -5.99 12.24
C ILE A 129 -5.93 -6.89 11.12
N ASP A 130 -6.39 -6.28 10.02
CA ASP A 130 -6.87 -6.99 8.86
C ASP A 130 -5.72 -7.26 7.88
N ILE A 131 -5.51 -8.54 7.52
CA ILE A 131 -4.42 -8.98 6.63
C ILE A 131 -4.98 -9.94 5.59
N ILE A 132 -4.60 -9.76 4.32
CA ILE A 132 -4.83 -10.77 3.28
C ILE A 132 -3.51 -11.50 3.03
N VAL A 133 -3.58 -12.83 2.95
CA VAL A 133 -2.45 -13.69 2.59
C VAL A 133 -2.80 -14.48 1.34
N ILE A 134 -1.98 -14.33 0.32
CA ILE A 134 -2.20 -14.97 -0.98
C ILE A 134 -1.17 -16.07 -1.21
N PHE A 135 -1.65 -17.27 -1.46
CA PHE A 135 -0.85 -18.43 -1.84
C PHE A 135 -1.16 -18.92 -3.26
N ASP A 136 -0.27 -19.72 -3.81
CA ASP A 136 -0.51 -20.49 -5.05
C ASP A 136 -1.52 -21.63 -4.82
N VAL A 137 -1.29 -22.42 -3.76
CA VAL A 137 -2.10 -23.56 -3.34
C VAL A 137 -2.31 -23.50 -1.83
N LEU A 138 -3.50 -23.79 -1.36
CA LEU A 138 -3.83 -23.88 0.06
C LEU A 138 -3.58 -25.31 0.57
N GLU A 139 -2.79 -25.46 1.62
CA GLU A 139 -2.57 -26.75 2.29
C GLU A 139 -3.77 -27.14 3.16
N LYS A 140 -4.03 -28.44 3.29
CA LYS A 140 -5.18 -28.98 4.06
C LYS A 140 -5.27 -28.46 5.50
N ASN A 141 -4.14 -28.22 6.17
CA ASN A 141 -4.09 -27.81 7.57
C ASN A 141 -3.69 -26.34 7.76
N LEU A 142 -3.72 -25.53 6.69
CA LEU A 142 -3.28 -24.15 6.72
C LEU A 142 -4.05 -23.31 7.75
N ASN A 143 -5.39 -23.46 7.79
CA ASN A 143 -6.23 -22.71 8.74
C ASN A 143 -5.87 -23.01 10.20
N LEU A 144 -5.58 -24.26 10.55
CA LEU A 144 -5.16 -24.64 11.91
C LEU A 144 -3.80 -24.01 12.27
N LYS A 145 -2.87 -23.94 11.32
CA LYS A 145 -1.57 -23.29 11.52
C LYS A 145 -1.75 -21.78 11.70
N ILE A 146 -2.58 -21.15 10.89
CA ILE A 146 -2.91 -19.73 11.00
C ILE A 146 -3.58 -19.40 12.34
N ASP A 147 -4.51 -20.23 12.80
CA ASP A 147 -5.18 -20.02 14.09
C ASP A 147 -4.19 -20.10 15.29
N ARG A 148 -3.17 -20.96 15.21
CA ARG A 148 -2.09 -20.96 16.20
C ARG A 148 -1.28 -19.68 16.17
N ILE A 149 -0.95 -19.17 15.00
CA ILE A 149 -0.23 -17.89 14.85
C ILE A 149 -1.06 -16.75 15.47
N LYS A 150 -2.37 -16.67 15.16
CA LYS A 150 -3.28 -15.67 15.76
C LYS A 150 -3.27 -15.70 17.28
N LYS A 151 -3.37 -16.89 17.88
CA LYS A 151 -3.36 -17.06 19.33
C LYS A 151 -2.03 -16.61 19.96
N ASN A 152 -0.91 -16.94 19.35
CA ASN A 152 0.41 -16.52 19.81
C ASN A 152 0.57 -15.01 19.75
N ILE A 153 0.15 -14.38 18.65
CA ILE A 153 0.21 -12.92 18.48
C ILE A 153 -0.68 -12.22 19.51
N LEU A 154 -1.89 -12.70 19.71
CA LEU A 154 -2.79 -12.16 20.72
C LEU A 154 -2.19 -12.23 22.12
N ALA A 155 -1.57 -13.36 22.47
CA ALA A 155 -0.91 -13.54 23.77
C ALA A 155 0.26 -12.57 23.97
N GLU A 156 1.05 -12.30 22.91
CA GLU A 156 2.24 -11.45 23.02
C GLU A 156 1.98 -9.95 22.87
N THR A 157 0.94 -9.58 22.11
CA THR A 157 0.71 -8.18 21.76
C THR A 157 -0.61 -7.60 22.30
N ALA A 158 -1.51 -8.47 22.77
CA ALA A 158 -2.90 -8.17 23.12
C ALA A 158 -3.70 -7.60 21.91
N ILE A 159 -3.28 -7.89 20.68
CA ILE A 159 -3.95 -7.44 19.46
C ILE A 159 -4.45 -8.64 18.65
N THR A 160 -5.69 -8.57 18.20
CA THR A 160 -6.29 -9.57 17.33
C THR A 160 -5.84 -9.33 15.89
N VAL A 161 -5.41 -10.40 15.22
CA VAL A 161 -5.17 -10.39 13.77
C VAL A 161 -6.29 -11.17 13.09
N ASN A 162 -6.87 -10.56 12.06
CA ASN A 162 -7.95 -11.11 11.26
C ASN A 162 -7.47 -11.41 9.83
N PRO A 163 -6.85 -12.57 9.58
CA PRO A 163 -6.32 -12.92 8.28
C PRO A 163 -7.40 -13.48 7.36
N ILE A 164 -7.43 -13.01 6.13
CA ILE A 164 -8.15 -13.61 5.00
C ILE A 164 -7.11 -14.34 4.16
N VAL A 165 -7.26 -15.67 4.07
CA VAL A 165 -6.34 -16.52 3.31
C VAL A 165 -7.05 -17.00 2.05
N MET A 166 -6.43 -16.75 0.90
CA MET A 166 -7.01 -17.14 -0.39
C MET A 166 -5.94 -17.47 -1.44
N ARG A 167 -6.36 -18.06 -2.53
CA ARG A 167 -5.52 -18.32 -3.68
C ARG A 167 -5.42 -17.09 -4.59
N LEU A 168 -4.38 -17.04 -5.41
CA LEU A 168 -4.16 -15.92 -6.33
C LEU A 168 -5.32 -15.76 -7.34
N ASP A 169 -5.85 -16.87 -7.86
CA ASP A 169 -6.96 -16.82 -8.82
C ASP A 169 -8.28 -16.32 -8.18
N GLU A 170 -8.53 -16.67 -6.93
CA GLU A 170 -9.66 -16.16 -6.14
C GLU A 170 -9.52 -14.66 -5.90
N PHE A 171 -8.35 -14.22 -5.46
CA PHE A 171 -8.06 -12.80 -5.26
C PHE A 171 -8.22 -11.96 -6.54
N LEU A 172 -7.73 -12.46 -7.67
CA LEU A 172 -7.87 -11.78 -8.96
C LEU A 172 -9.33 -11.70 -9.44
N LYS A 173 -10.15 -12.71 -9.13
CA LYS A 173 -11.61 -12.67 -9.40
C LYS A 173 -12.29 -11.61 -8.55
N GLU A 174 -11.99 -11.54 -7.26
CA GLU A 174 -12.56 -10.55 -6.33
C GLU A 174 -12.24 -9.12 -6.79
N ILE A 175 -10.98 -8.83 -7.16
CA ILE A 175 -10.59 -7.51 -7.68
C ILE A 175 -11.37 -7.16 -8.96
N LYS A 176 -11.51 -8.11 -9.90
CA LYS A 176 -12.21 -7.86 -11.18
C LYS A 176 -13.69 -7.57 -10.98
N ASN A 177 -14.32 -8.26 -10.05
CA ASN A 177 -15.76 -8.16 -9.82
C ASN A 177 -16.14 -6.90 -9.02
N LYS A 178 -15.17 -6.11 -8.52
CA LYS A 178 -15.39 -4.92 -7.65
C LYS A 178 -16.37 -5.17 -6.49
N GLN A 179 -16.64 -6.43 -6.18
CA GLN A 179 -17.56 -6.83 -5.14
C GLN A 179 -16.77 -7.11 -3.87
N ASN A 180 -17.08 -6.36 -2.84
CA ASN A 180 -16.80 -6.58 -1.42
C ASN A 180 -15.47 -6.15 -0.82
N TYR A 181 -14.45 -5.73 -1.54
CA TYR A 181 -13.27 -5.17 -0.87
C TYR A 181 -13.02 -3.73 -1.31
N ALA A 182 -13.35 -2.78 -0.42
CA ALA A 182 -12.77 -1.44 -0.43
C ALA A 182 -11.27 -1.55 -0.08
N LEU A 183 -10.54 -2.36 -0.85
CA LEU A 183 -9.15 -2.76 -0.59
C LEU A 183 -8.14 -1.88 -1.29
N LEU A 184 -8.59 -0.94 -2.07
CA LEU A 184 -7.71 -0.04 -2.82
C LEU A 184 -8.18 1.39 -2.71
#